data_b1dc081168c0d7cbb1a2ceca25dd635d
#
_entry.id   b1dc081168c0d7cbb1a2ceca25dd635d
#
_cell.length_a   1.000
_cell.length_b   1.000
_cell.length_c   1.000
_cell.angle_alpha   90.00
_cell.angle_beta   90.00
_cell.angle_gamma   90.00
#
_symmetry.space_group_name_H-M   'P 1'
#
loop_
_entity.id
_entity.type
_entity.pdbx_description
1 polymer ?
#
loop_
_entity_poly.entity_id
_entity_poly.type
_entity_poly.pdbx_seq_one_letter_code
_entity_poly.pdbx_strand_id
1 'polypeptide(L)'
;NQIESYALEIGAEGNQKLTIAGKDINLSADFEKNLESDYKNHRSQRSIFGIFSGYNHDIDLKISYDQNKLSEIVNGSVLINGNEEYQIVQSTNAHIEYDETTKSGKMVKATIGNELNLEKFSNLITTSISKLTTKIDLTDQDKYAEVYQQPVSDISDKHLEEMLNTYNNYLLNWINWDMGEGKVETMTPDDIKNWLSCNDKGEVVLDKEAMSEWIEEFCLRYKTVGKKRNFTTHNGNVIQISGGDYGWRLDYEKIVKQVEAAITEKTDSKLIEAYLSEQSKKNQKALTTELEPTYSNKAYQKDYENFENDWDTQNYSEIDLTEQRVYVYRDGQLAYSCICVSGLPTEKNDRITRTGV
;
A
#
# COMPACT_ATOMS: atom_id res chain seq x y z
N ASN A 1 24.52 -45.71 -28.71
CA ASN A 1 24.46 -44.24 -28.86
C ASN A 1 23.48 -43.60 -27.90
N GLN A 2 23.78 -43.62 -26.57
CA GLN A 2 22.94 -42.99 -25.56
C GLN A 2 22.85 -41.46 -25.71
N ILE A 3 23.87 -40.84 -26.27
CA ILE A 3 23.93 -39.38 -26.46
C ILE A 3 23.04 -38.90 -27.62
N GLU A 4 22.98 -39.65 -28.72
CA GLU A 4 22.13 -39.31 -29.87
C GLU A 4 20.62 -39.41 -29.53
N SER A 5 20.26 -40.29 -28.60
CA SER A 5 18.88 -40.51 -28.16
C SER A 5 18.55 -39.81 -26.84
N TYR A 6 19.50 -39.04 -26.28
CA TYR A 6 19.28 -38.36 -25.01
C TYR A 6 18.17 -37.31 -25.13
N ALA A 7 17.27 -37.32 -24.15
CA ALA A 7 16.31 -36.26 -23.91
C ALA A 7 16.09 -36.10 -22.40
N LEU A 8 16.07 -34.87 -21.95
CA LEU A 8 15.67 -34.50 -20.60
C LEU A 8 14.21 -34.04 -20.63
N GLU A 9 13.34 -34.76 -19.93
CA GLU A 9 11.95 -34.40 -19.71
C GLU A 9 11.83 -33.73 -18.32
N ILE A 10 11.29 -32.51 -18.26
CA ILE A 10 11.02 -31.76 -17.04
C ILE A 10 9.51 -31.57 -16.92
N GLY A 11 8.91 -32.24 -15.95
CA GLY A 11 7.48 -32.11 -15.63
C GLY A 11 7.22 -31.03 -14.59
N ALA A 12 6.09 -30.34 -14.71
CA ALA A 12 5.60 -29.35 -13.76
C ALA A 12 4.10 -29.55 -13.49
N GLU A 13 3.53 -28.73 -12.62
CA GLU A 13 2.10 -28.74 -12.33
C GLU A 13 1.24 -28.57 -13.60
N GLY A 14 -0.02 -29.00 -13.54
CA GLY A 14 -0.92 -28.94 -14.69
C GLY A 14 -0.50 -29.84 -15.86
N ASN A 15 0.28 -30.89 -15.61
CA ASN A 15 0.85 -31.80 -16.63
C ASN A 15 1.71 -31.09 -17.70
N GLN A 16 2.21 -29.90 -17.38
CA GLN A 16 3.12 -29.17 -18.28
C GLN A 16 4.49 -29.83 -18.34
N LYS A 17 5.11 -29.76 -19.51
CA LYS A 17 6.40 -30.41 -19.74
C LYS A 17 7.30 -29.57 -20.61
N LEU A 18 8.59 -29.57 -20.28
CA LEU A 18 9.67 -29.12 -21.14
C LEU A 18 10.52 -30.34 -21.52
N THR A 19 10.73 -30.56 -22.82
CA THR A 19 11.62 -31.62 -23.33
C THR A 19 12.80 -30.99 -24.03
N ILE A 20 14.01 -31.34 -23.61
CA ILE A 20 15.27 -30.87 -24.18
C ILE A 20 15.94 -32.09 -24.81
N ALA A 21 15.85 -32.24 -26.12
CA ALA A 21 16.52 -33.31 -26.82
C ALA A 21 18.00 -32.96 -27.09
N GLY A 22 18.88 -33.92 -26.91
CA GLY A 22 20.32 -33.72 -27.10
C GLY A 22 20.67 -33.16 -28.49
N LYS A 23 19.97 -33.61 -29.54
CA LYS A 23 20.16 -33.11 -30.92
C LYS A 23 19.84 -31.60 -31.04
N ASP A 24 18.90 -31.08 -30.24
CA ASP A 24 18.44 -29.68 -30.35
C ASP A 24 19.46 -28.72 -29.74
N ILE A 25 20.29 -29.21 -28.81
CA ILE A 25 21.36 -28.47 -28.15
C ILE A 25 22.75 -28.85 -28.63
N ASN A 26 22.89 -29.62 -29.73
CA ASN A 26 24.17 -30.13 -30.23
C ASN A 26 24.96 -30.90 -29.16
N LEU A 27 24.26 -31.70 -28.34
CA LEU A 27 24.91 -32.48 -27.27
C LEU A 27 25.96 -33.43 -27.83
N SER A 28 27.15 -33.39 -27.27
CA SER A 28 28.26 -34.25 -27.62
C SER A 28 29.03 -34.70 -26.38
N ALA A 29 29.70 -35.82 -26.46
CA ALA A 29 30.62 -36.28 -25.43
C ALA A 29 31.99 -36.57 -26.04
N ASP A 30 33.02 -36.07 -25.41
CA ASP A 30 34.39 -36.28 -25.82
C ASP A 30 34.92 -37.55 -25.10
N PHE A 31 34.92 -38.67 -25.83
CA PHE A 31 35.43 -39.96 -25.36
C PHE A 31 36.94 -40.10 -25.62
N GLU A 32 37.52 -39.40 -26.59
CA GLU A 32 38.85 -39.67 -27.07
C GLU A 32 39.96 -39.20 -26.11
N LYS A 33 39.78 -38.05 -25.47
CA LYS A 33 40.80 -37.50 -24.57
C LYS A 33 40.98 -38.31 -23.29
N ASN A 34 39.91 -38.90 -22.77
CA ASN A 34 39.98 -39.68 -21.54
C ASN A 34 40.54 -41.10 -21.79
N LEU A 35 40.16 -41.75 -22.89
CA LEU A 35 40.69 -43.04 -23.27
C LEU A 35 42.21 -43.04 -23.54
N GLU A 36 42.76 -42.01 -24.20
CA GLU A 36 44.20 -41.87 -24.41
C GLU A 36 44.97 -41.59 -23.12
N SER A 37 44.43 -40.77 -22.20
CA SER A 37 45.08 -40.50 -20.91
C SER A 37 45.09 -41.74 -20.01
N ASP A 38 43.99 -42.46 -19.95
CA ASP A 38 43.87 -43.70 -19.19
C ASP A 38 44.75 -44.85 -19.80
N TYR A 39 44.76 -44.97 -21.11
CA TYR A 39 45.63 -45.93 -21.77
C TYR A 39 47.10 -45.63 -21.53
N LYS A 40 47.55 -44.37 -21.51
CA LYS A 40 48.90 -43.95 -21.19
C LYS A 40 49.26 -44.19 -19.71
N ASN A 41 48.35 -43.95 -18.79
CA ASN A 41 48.59 -44.18 -17.37
C ASN A 41 48.64 -45.64 -16.97
N HIS A 42 47.90 -46.53 -17.65
CA HIS A 42 47.86 -47.93 -17.33
C HIS A 42 48.97 -48.77 -18.05
N ARG A 43 49.63 -48.25 -19.10
CA ARG A 43 50.73 -48.86 -19.76
C ARG A 43 51.97 -49.01 -18.87
N SER A 44 52.06 -48.21 -17.80
CA SER A 44 53.17 -48.23 -16.85
C SER A 44 52.98 -49.20 -15.67
N GLN A 45 51.80 -49.79 -15.48
CA GLN A 45 51.49 -50.68 -14.34
C GLN A 45 51.12 -52.12 -14.77
N ARG A 46 51.78 -52.70 -15.77
CA ARG A 46 51.63 -54.11 -16.07
C ARG A 46 52.29 -54.95 -15.00
N SER A 47 51.61 -55.19 -13.89
CA SER A 47 51.89 -56.27 -12.97
C SER A 47 51.07 -57.50 -13.38
N ILE A 48 51.73 -58.64 -13.40
CA ILE A 48 51.20 -59.96 -13.83
C ILE A 48 50.06 -60.48 -12.92
N PHE A 49 49.75 -59.77 -11.80
CA PHE A 49 48.71 -60.14 -10.83
C PHE A 49 47.33 -59.52 -11.10
N GLY A 50 47.14 -58.66 -12.12
CA GLY A 50 45.90 -57.95 -12.39
C GLY A 50 44.83 -58.68 -13.22
N ILE A 51 44.98 -59.96 -13.51
CA ILE A 51 44.08 -60.69 -14.44
C ILE A 51 42.77 -61.15 -13.81
N PHE A 52 42.57 -61.01 -12.48
CA PHE A 52 41.41 -61.55 -11.77
C PHE A 52 40.55 -60.45 -11.01
N SER A 53 40.89 -59.16 -11.09
CA SER A 53 40.05 -58.12 -10.52
C SER A 53 39.41 -57.33 -11.66
N GLY A 54 38.09 -57.39 -11.77
CA GLY A 54 37.34 -56.53 -12.66
C GLY A 54 37.53 -55.05 -12.23
N TYR A 55 38.34 -54.35 -13.02
CA TYR A 55 38.50 -52.90 -12.79
C TYR A 55 37.23 -52.16 -13.32
N ASN A 56 36.47 -51.62 -12.44
CA ASN A 56 35.50 -50.56 -12.81
C ASN A 56 36.30 -49.29 -13.05
N HIS A 57 36.41 -48.87 -14.28
CA HIS A 57 36.92 -47.53 -14.60
C HIS A 57 35.75 -46.57 -14.64
N ASP A 58 35.72 -45.63 -13.72
CA ASP A 58 34.86 -44.45 -13.84
C ASP A 58 35.48 -43.56 -14.93
N ILE A 59 34.90 -43.62 -16.12
CA ILE A 59 35.29 -42.76 -17.23
C ILE A 59 34.54 -41.43 -17.03
N ASP A 60 35.27 -40.38 -16.69
CA ASP A 60 34.69 -39.00 -16.65
C ASP A 60 34.33 -38.58 -18.08
N LEU A 61 33.07 -38.64 -18.39
CA LEU A 61 32.50 -38.18 -19.66
C LEU A 61 32.45 -36.64 -19.65
N LYS A 62 33.26 -36.02 -20.52
CA LYS A 62 33.13 -34.57 -20.74
C LYS A 62 32.02 -34.29 -21.73
N ILE A 63 30.85 -33.87 -21.19
CA ILE A 63 29.69 -33.49 -21.98
C ILE A 63 29.83 -32.04 -22.42
N SER A 64 29.52 -31.76 -23.69
CA SER A 64 29.51 -30.44 -24.30
C SER A 64 28.21 -30.23 -25.05
N TYR A 65 27.69 -29.02 -25.00
CA TYR A 65 26.45 -28.62 -25.70
C TYR A 65 26.47 -27.14 -26.02
N ASP A 66 25.57 -26.68 -26.90
CA ASP A 66 25.38 -25.29 -27.30
C ASP A 66 24.52 -24.56 -26.25
N GLN A 67 25.16 -23.68 -25.46
CA GLN A 67 24.49 -22.93 -24.41
C GLN A 67 23.43 -21.94 -24.95
N ASN A 68 23.64 -21.36 -26.15
CA ASN A 68 22.71 -20.44 -26.74
C ASN A 68 21.39 -21.15 -27.10
N LYS A 69 21.50 -22.31 -27.75
CA LYS A 69 20.33 -23.12 -28.10
C LYS A 69 19.60 -23.62 -26.85
N LEU A 70 20.32 -24.03 -25.81
CA LEU A 70 19.71 -24.40 -24.54
C LEU A 70 18.93 -23.23 -23.94
N SER A 71 19.53 -22.05 -23.90
CA SER A 71 18.88 -20.86 -23.37
C SER A 71 17.64 -20.46 -24.18
N GLU A 72 17.66 -20.56 -25.50
CA GLU A 72 16.50 -20.32 -26.34
C GLU A 72 15.35 -21.28 -26.03
N ILE A 73 15.63 -22.58 -25.88
CA ILE A 73 14.62 -23.59 -25.55
C ILE A 73 14.03 -23.34 -24.17
N VAL A 74 14.88 -23.04 -23.17
CA VAL A 74 14.42 -22.78 -21.79
C VAL A 74 13.57 -21.50 -21.73
N ASN A 75 14.07 -20.40 -22.30
CA ASN A 75 13.36 -19.11 -22.26
C ASN A 75 12.07 -19.12 -23.11
N GLY A 76 12.01 -19.96 -24.14
CA GLY A 76 10.80 -20.13 -24.97
C GLY A 76 9.79 -21.12 -24.38
N SER A 77 10.09 -21.75 -23.25
CA SER A 77 9.23 -22.81 -22.68
C SER A 77 7.96 -22.27 -22.02
N VAL A 78 6.92 -23.09 -21.99
CA VAL A 78 5.69 -22.82 -21.26
C VAL A 78 5.93 -22.71 -19.76
N LEU A 79 6.95 -23.36 -19.23
CA LEU A 79 7.29 -23.31 -17.80
C LEU A 79 7.80 -21.92 -17.37
N ILE A 80 8.33 -21.13 -18.30
CA ILE A 80 8.78 -19.74 -18.04
C ILE A 80 7.73 -18.72 -18.44
N ASN A 81 7.08 -18.90 -19.60
CA ASN A 81 6.20 -17.87 -20.16
C ASN A 81 4.72 -18.07 -19.84
N GLY A 82 4.35 -19.28 -19.38
CA GLY A 82 2.95 -19.65 -19.24
C GLY A 82 2.21 -19.76 -20.57
N ASN A 83 0.93 -20.07 -20.51
CA ASN A 83 -0.04 -20.03 -21.60
C ASN A 83 -1.46 -19.96 -21.01
N GLU A 84 -2.49 -20.10 -21.84
CA GLU A 84 -3.90 -20.08 -21.39
C GLU A 84 -4.26 -21.17 -20.36
N GLU A 85 -3.58 -22.33 -20.43
CA GLU A 85 -3.81 -23.49 -19.55
C GLU A 85 -2.86 -23.51 -18.34
N TYR A 86 -1.74 -22.79 -18.41
CA TYR A 86 -0.71 -22.73 -17.37
C TYR A 86 -0.31 -21.28 -17.13
N GLN A 87 -0.96 -20.66 -16.17
CA GLN A 87 -0.65 -19.28 -15.77
C GLN A 87 0.51 -19.26 -14.79
N ILE A 88 1.43 -18.33 -14.99
CA ILE A 88 2.51 -18.10 -14.02
C ILE A 88 1.95 -17.37 -12.82
N VAL A 89 2.07 -17.98 -11.65
CA VAL A 89 1.68 -17.42 -10.35
C VAL A 89 2.96 -17.04 -9.61
N GLN A 90 3.08 -15.76 -9.26
CA GLN A 90 4.21 -15.26 -8.49
C GLN A 90 4.14 -15.69 -7.02
N SER A 91 5.28 -15.75 -6.37
CA SER A 91 5.34 -15.90 -4.92
C SER A 91 4.78 -14.65 -4.22
N THR A 92 4.14 -14.84 -3.08
CA THR A 92 3.65 -13.73 -2.25
C THR A 92 4.33 -13.74 -0.89
N ASN A 93 4.67 -12.53 -0.40
CA ASN A 93 5.21 -12.38 0.94
C ASN A 93 4.12 -12.58 2.01
N ALA A 94 4.53 -13.00 3.20
CA ALA A 94 3.64 -12.94 4.34
C ALA A 94 3.25 -11.48 4.63
N HIS A 95 1.97 -11.23 4.85
CA HIS A 95 1.44 -9.88 5.08
C HIS A 95 0.16 -9.92 5.91
N ILE A 96 -0.32 -8.73 6.27
CA ILE A 96 -1.63 -8.55 6.90
C ILE A 96 -2.57 -7.95 5.86
N GLU A 97 -3.77 -8.51 5.76
CA GLU A 97 -4.87 -7.96 4.97
C GLU A 97 -6.10 -7.70 5.84
N TYR A 98 -7.00 -6.85 5.35
CA TYR A 98 -8.28 -6.63 6.02
C TYR A 98 -9.25 -7.77 5.72
N ASP A 99 -9.88 -8.32 6.76
CA ASP A 99 -10.92 -9.35 6.66
C ASP A 99 -12.29 -8.71 6.85
N GLU A 100 -13.09 -8.71 5.79
CA GLU A 100 -14.45 -8.14 5.80
C GLU A 100 -15.42 -8.86 6.75
N THR A 101 -15.13 -10.12 7.11
CA THR A 101 -15.99 -10.91 8.00
C THR A 101 -15.76 -10.55 9.46
N THR A 102 -14.49 -10.47 9.85
CA THR A 102 -14.10 -10.15 11.23
C THR A 102 -13.93 -8.64 11.46
N LYS A 103 -13.93 -7.84 10.38
CA LYS A 103 -13.67 -6.38 10.42
C LYS A 103 -12.35 -6.03 11.12
N SER A 104 -11.33 -6.82 10.86
CA SER A 104 -10.01 -6.71 11.48
C SER A 104 -8.90 -7.18 10.53
N GLY A 105 -7.65 -6.98 10.91
CA GLY A 105 -6.52 -7.56 10.21
C GLY A 105 -6.52 -9.07 10.31
N LYS A 106 -6.05 -9.72 9.24
CA LYS A 106 -5.85 -11.18 9.13
C LYS A 106 -4.45 -11.46 8.60
N MET A 107 -3.78 -12.41 9.22
CA MET A 107 -2.48 -12.89 8.75
C MET A 107 -2.63 -13.73 7.48
N VAL A 108 -1.88 -13.39 6.45
CA VAL A 108 -1.69 -14.18 5.23
C VAL A 108 -0.25 -14.66 5.21
N LYS A 109 -0.08 -15.98 5.18
CA LYS A 109 1.26 -16.58 5.11
C LYS A 109 1.85 -16.42 3.73
N ALA A 110 3.19 -16.37 3.66
CA ALA A 110 3.89 -16.40 2.40
C ALA A 110 3.54 -17.66 1.60
N THR A 111 3.39 -17.52 0.30
CA THR A 111 3.18 -18.64 -0.60
C THR A 111 4.22 -18.65 -1.70
N ILE A 112 4.69 -19.85 -2.07
CA ILE A 112 5.52 -20.04 -3.25
C ILE A 112 4.56 -20.31 -4.42
N GLY A 113 4.65 -19.48 -5.47
CA GLY A 113 3.91 -19.70 -6.71
C GLY A 113 4.59 -20.77 -7.58
N ASN A 114 4.28 -20.74 -8.88
CA ASN A 114 4.94 -21.63 -9.86
C ASN A 114 5.95 -20.91 -10.75
N GLU A 115 6.24 -19.62 -10.48
CA GLU A 115 7.29 -18.88 -11.16
C GLU A 115 8.66 -19.46 -10.85
N LEU A 116 9.42 -19.81 -11.89
CA LEU A 116 10.75 -20.41 -11.76
C LEU A 116 11.81 -19.30 -11.61
N ASN A 117 12.74 -19.49 -10.68
CA ASN A 117 13.96 -18.71 -10.62
C ASN A 117 14.88 -19.12 -11.77
N LEU A 118 15.02 -18.27 -12.75
CA LEU A 118 15.67 -18.59 -14.03
C LEU A 118 17.12 -19.08 -13.85
N GLU A 119 17.86 -18.48 -12.92
CA GLU A 119 19.24 -18.90 -12.62
C GLU A 119 19.29 -20.30 -12.02
N LYS A 120 18.51 -20.56 -10.98
CA LYS A 120 18.47 -21.88 -10.31
C LYS A 120 17.92 -22.96 -11.23
N PHE A 121 16.91 -22.64 -12.04
CA PHE A 121 16.36 -23.56 -13.01
C PHE A 121 17.37 -23.90 -14.11
N SER A 122 18.08 -22.91 -14.64
CA SER A 122 19.16 -23.13 -15.63
C SER A 122 20.29 -23.98 -15.06
N ASN A 123 20.67 -23.74 -13.80
CA ASN A 123 21.68 -24.53 -13.11
C ASN A 123 21.23 -25.98 -12.89
N LEU A 124 19.94 -26.21 -12.55
CA LEU A 124 19.39 -27.56 -12.44
C LEU A 124 19.45 -28.30 -13.78
N ILE A 125 19.05 -27.65 -14.88
CA ILE A 125 19.07 -28.20 -16.23
C ILE A 125 20.52 -28.53 -16.63
N THR A 126 21.46 -27.62 -16.47
CA THR A 126 22.86 -27.77 -16.78
C THR A 126 23.48 -28.97 -16.03
N THR A 127 23.22 -29.05 -14.72
CA THR A 127 23.67 -30.16 -13.87
C THR A 127 23.04 -31.48 -14.30
N SER A 128 21.78 -31.48 -14.71
CA SER A 128 21.07 -32.69 -15.14
C SER A 128 21.58 -33.19 -16.50
N ILE A 129 21.86 -32.29 -17.44
CA ILE A 129 22.46 -32.63 -18.72
C ILE A 129 23.87 -33.23 -18.52
N SER A 130 24.71 -32.64 -17.66
CA SER A 130 26.04 -33.13 -17.38
C SER A 130 26.05 -34.53 -16.76
N LYS A 131 24.98 -34.89 -16.04
CA LYS A 131 24.79 -36.24 -15.45
C LYS A 131 23.98 -37.18 -16.34
N LEU A 132 23.59 -36.74 -17.53
CA LEU A 132 22.70 -37.49 -18.44
C LEU A 132 21.38 -37.92 -17.76
N THR A 133 20.87 -37.11 -16.84
CA THR A 133 19.55 -37.32 -16.21
C THR A 133 18.47 -37.17 -17.28
N THR A 134 17.51 -38.09 -17.32
CA THR A 134 16.46 -38.10 -18.37
C THR A 134 15.11 -37.55 -17.89
N LYS A 135 14.92 -37.42 -16.57
CA LYS A 135 13.65 -36.97 -16.02
C LYS A 135 13.85 -36.12 -14.76
N ILE A 136 13.14 -34.99 -14.71
CA ILE A 136 12.98 -34.15 -13.53
C ILE A 136 11.46 -33.95 -13.33
N ASP A 137 11.00 -34.03 -12.10
CA ASP A 137 9.62 -33.76 -11.72
C ASP A 137 9.61 -32.61 -10.71
N LEU A 138 9.30 -31.39 -11.21
CA LEU A 138 9.26 -30.17 -10.38
C LEU A 138 8.08 -30.15 -9.40
N THR A 139 7.11 -31.08 -9.52
CA THR A 139 6.02 -31.17 -8.53
C THR A 139 6.50 -31.73 -7.19
N ASP A 140 7.68 -32.36 -7.16
CA ASP A 140 8.37 -32.77 -5.92
C ASP A 140 9.00 -31.53 -5.24
N GLN A 141 8.18 -30.79 -4.52
CA GLN A 141 8.59 -29.56 -3.85
C GLN A 141 9.63 -29.79 -2.75
N ASP A 142 9.66 -30.97 -2.10
CA ASP A 142 10.69 -31.28 -1.09
C ASP A 142 12.10 -31.26 -1.70
N LYS A 143 12.19 -31.60 -2.97
CA LYS A 143 13.47 -31.68 -3.68
C LYS A 143 13.80 -30.42 -4.49
N TYR A 144 12.79 -29.76 -5.03
CA TYR A 144 12.97 -28.69 -6.01
C TYR A 144 12.39 -27.34 -5.59
N ALA A 145 11.95 -27.16 -4.31
CA ALA A 145 11.40 -25.90 -3.82
C ALA A 145 12.28 -24.68 -4.15
N GLU A 146 13.60 -24.85 -4.06
CA GLU A 146 14.55 -23.76 -4.33
C GLU A 146 14.60 -23.32 -5.80
N VAL A 147 14.09 -24.14 -6.73
CA VAL A 147 14.06 -23.80 -8.16
C VAL A 147 12.97 -22.77 -8.47
N TYR A 148 11.96 -22.69 -7.60
CA TYR A 148 10.94 -21.68 -7.70
C TYR A 148 11.38 -20.34 -7.13
N GLN A 149 10.78 -19.26 -7.63
CA GLN A 149 10.98 -17.93 -7.08
C GLN A 149 10.47 -17.90 -5.63
N GLN A 150 11.37 -17.61 -4.70
CA GLN A 150 11.01 -17.53 -3.30
C GLN A 150 10.41 -16.15 -2.97
N PRO A 151 9.55 -16.06 -1.95
CA PRO A 151 9.16 -14.77 -1.38
C PRO A 151 10.37 -13.91 -1.03
N VAL A 152 10.27 -12.60 -1.24
CA VAL A 152 11.40 -11.66 -1.05
C VAL A 152 11.79 -11.53 0.43
N SER A 153 10.82 -11.69 1.33
CA SER A 153 11.03 -11.58 2.78
C SER A 153 10.61 -12.85 3.51
N ASP A 154 11.50 -13.36 4.35
CA ASP A 154 11.21 -14.43 5.30
C ASP A 154 10.74 -13.79 6.62
N ILE A 155 9.46 -13.40 6.65
CA ILE A 155 8.85 -12.81 7.85
C ILE A 155 8.51 -13.93 8.82
N SER A 156 9.16 -13.93 9.99
CA SER A 156 8.89 -14.92 11.04
C SER A 156 7.45 -14.81 11.57
N ASP A 157 6.88 -15.92 12.04
CA ASP A 157 5.54 -15.93 12.63
C ASP A 157 5.40 -14.90 13.76
N LYS A 158 6.43 -14.72 14.58
CA LYS A 158 6.44 -13.70 15.63
C LYS A 158 6.34 -12.27 15.08
N HIS A 159 7.08 -11.98 14.03
CA HIS A 159 7.03 -10.66 13.39
C HIS A 159 5.66 -10.42 12.73
N LEU A 160 5.08 -11.46 12.14
CA LEU A 160 3.73 -11.39 11.56
C LEU A 160 2.66 -11.11 12.62
N GLU A 161 2.80 -11.67 13.84
CA GLU A 161 1.94 -11.34 14.99
C GLU A 161 2.11 -9.88 15.44
N GLU A 162 3.35 -9.37 15.46
CA GLU A 162 3.63 -7.96 15.78
C GLU A 162 3.01 -7.02 14.73
N MET A 163 3.08 -7.39 13.45
CA MET A 163 2.42 -6.67 12.35
C MET A 163 0.90 -6.65 12.53
N LEU A 164 0.30 -7.81 12.84
CA LEU A 164 -1.16 -7.92 13.06
C LEU A 164 -1.60 -7.02 14.21
N ASN A 165 -0.86 -7.02 15.31
CA ASN A 165 -1.15 -6.15 16.44
C ASN A 165 -1.05 -4.67 16.07
N THR A 166 -0.04 -4.29 15.29
CA THR A 166 0.12 -2.91 14.80
C THR A 166 -0.99 -2.53 13.82
N TYR A 167 -1.34 -3.43 12.91
CA TYR A 167 -2.41 -3.21 11.96
C TYR A 167 -3.75 -2.98 12.66
N ASN A 168 -4.11 -3.85 13.61
CA ASN A 168 -5.34 -3.70 14.38
C ASN A 168 -5.33 -2.48 15.29
N ASN A 169 -4.17 -2.10 15.83
CA ASN A 169 -4.02 -0.87 16.60
C ASN A 169 -4.33 0.37 15.76
N TYR A 170 -3.88 0.40 14.50
CA TYR A 170 -4.17 1.52 13.60
C TYR A 170 -5.61 1.47 13.09
N LEU A 171 -6.07 0.30 12.69
CA LEU A 171 -7.39 0.09 12.09
C LEU A 171 -8.53 0.42 13.04
N LEU A 172 -8.49 -0.11 14.27
CA LEU A 172 -9.64 -0.13 15.17
C LEU A 172 -9.81 1.17 15.98
N ASN A 173 -9.47 2.30 15.36
CA ASN A 173 -9.70 3.61 15.93
C ASN A 173 -11.04 4.19 15.45
N TRP A 174 -11.75 4.81 16.37
CA TRP A 174 -12.82 5.76 16.09
C TRP A 174 -12.35 7.13 16.55
N ILE A 175 -12.54 8.16 15.74
CA ILE A 175 -12.17 9.51 16.08
C ILE A 175 -13.41 10.38 15.92
N ASN A 176 -13.83 11.02 17.01
CA ASN A 176 -14.97 11.89 17.03
C ASN A 176 -14.55 13.35 17.17
N TRP A 177 -15.27 14.22 16.48
CA TRP A 177 -15.23 15.67 16.69
C TRP A 177 -16.61 16.17 17.05
N ASP A 178 -16.74 16.82 18.21
CA ASP A 178 -17.98 17.54 18.57
C ASP A 178 -18.01 18.87 17.80
N MET A 179 -18.84 18.92 16.77
CA MET A 179 -19.00 20.12 15.94
C MET A 179 -19.97 21.13 16.55
N GLY A 180 -20.53 20.84 17.71
CA GLY A 180 -21.53 21.66 18.40
C GLY A 180 -22.96 21.25 18.08
N GLU A 181 -23.91 21.74 18.90
CA GLU A 181 -25.35 21.50 18.80
C GLU A 181 -25.77 20.03 18.71
N GLY A 182 -24.93 19.12 19.27
CA GLY A 182 -25.17 17.68 19.30
C GLY A 182 -24.77 16.97 18.03
N LYS A 183 -24.08 17.63 17.11
CA LYS A 183 -23.54 17.03 15.89
C LYS A 183 -22.13 16.55 16.12
N VAL A 184 -21.90 15.29 15.84
CA VAL A 184 -20.59 14.62 15.93
C VAL A 184 -20.18 14.14 14.55
N GLU A 185 -19.01 14.54 14.10
CA GLU A 185 -18.35 13.93 12.95
C GLU A 185 -17.49 12.78 13.44
N THR A 186 -17.54 11.64 12.76
CA THR A 186 -16.85 10.42 13.18
C THR A 186 -16.05 9.85 12.04
N MET A 187 -14.76 9.65 12.25
CA MET A 187 -13.90 8.80 11.43
C MET A 187 -13.96 7.37 11.99
N THR A 188 -14.10 6.40 11.13
CA THR A 188 -14.36 5.00 11.51
C THR A 188 -13.28 4.06 10.98
N PRO A 189 -13.19 2.82 11.47
CA PRO A 189 -12.34 1.78 10.87
C PRO A 189 -12.62 1.55 9.37
N ASP A 190 -13.83 1.77 8.89
CA ASP A 190 -14.16 1.63 7.47
C ASP A 190 -13.48 2.71 6.59
N ASP A 191 -13.19 3.88 7.16
CA ASP A 191 -12.39 4.91 6.50
C ASP A 191 -10.91 4.52 6.54
N ILE A 192 -10.41 4.13 7.73
CA ILE A 192 -9.00 3.86 7.99
C ILE A 192 -8.48 2.63 7.23
N LYS A 193 -9.30 1.59 7.04
CA LYS A 193 -8.88 0.33 6.36
C LYS A 193 -8.28 0.57 4.97
N ASN A 194 -8.76 1.60 4.27
CA ASN A 194 -8.31 1.92 2.91
C ASN A 194 -6.93 2.62 2.88
N TRP A 195 -6.44 3.06 4.03
CA TRP A 195 -5.16 3.75 4.17
C TRP A 195 -4.05 2.85 4.71
N LEU A 196 -4.38 1.60 5.08
CA LEU A 196 -3.42 0.67 5.65
C LEU A 196 -2.93 -0.33 4.61
N SER A 197 -1.62 -0.52 4.59
CA SER A 197 -0.95 -1.53 3.77
C SER A 197 0.24 -2.13 4.53
N CYS A 198 0.84 -3.18 3.94
CA CYS A 198 2.10 -3.73 4.43
C CYS A 198 3.16 -3.59 3.35
N ASN A 199 4.37 -3.18 3.73
CA ASN A 199 5.50 -3.12 2.80
C ASN A 199 6.29 -4.44 2.78
N ASP A 200 7.23 -4.56 1.82
CA ASP A 200 8.07 -5.76 1.66
C ASP A 200 9.02 -6.03 2.85
N LYS A 201 9.19 -5.05 3.75
CA LYS A 201 9.98 -5.21 4.97
C LYS A 201 9.16 -5.77 6.13
N GLY A 202 7.86 -6.01 5.92
CA GLY A 202 6.97 -6.46 6.96
C GLY A 202 6.57 -5.35 7.95
N GLU A 203 6.43 -4.12 7.48
CA GLU A 203 5.98 -3.00 8.30
C GLU A 203 4.58 -2.57 7.85
N VAL A 204 3.72 -2.24 8.81
CA VAL A 204 2.42 -1.62 8.54
C VAL A 204 2.62 -0.16 8.17
N VAL A 205 2.08 0.24 7.05
CA VAL A 205 2.22 1.59 6.50
C VAL A 205 0.85 2.27 6.47
N LEU A 206 0.80 3.48 7.02
CA LEU A 206 -0.34 4.38 6.90
C LEU A 206 -0.14 5.28 5.66
N ASP A 207 -1.05 5.20 4.71
CA ASP A 207 -1.12 6.13 3.57
C ASP A 207 -1.59 7.51 4.03
N LYS A 208 -0.60 8.38 4.26
CA LYS A 208 -0.85 9.73 4.75
C LYS A 208 -1.51 10.64 3.71
N GLU A 209 -1.33 10.35 2.42
CA GLU A 209 -1.94 11.11 1.34
C GLU A 209 -3.45 10.84 1.30
N ALA A 210 -3.86 9.58 1.25
CA ALA A 210 -5.27 9.20 1.29
C ALA A 210 -5.98 9.64 2.59
N MET A 211 -5.30 9.54 3.74
CA MET A 211 -5.81 10.09 5.01
C MET A 211 -6.01 11.59 4.92
N SER A 212 -5.06 12.32 4.33
CA SER A 212 -5.11 13.78 4.18
C SER A 212 -6.22 14.23 3.25
N GLU A 213 -6.49 13.49 2.18
CA GLU A 213 -7.61 13.76 1.27
C GLU A 213 -8.96 13.67 2.00
N TRP A 214 -9.17 12.63 2.80
CA TRP A 214 -10.39 12.51 3.61
C TRP A 214 -10.55 13.69 4.59
N ILE A 215 -9.46 14.10 5.22
CA ILE A 215 -9.46 15.24 6.14
C ILE A 215 -9.74 16.56 5.39
N GLU A 216 -9.24 16.72 4.18
CA GLU A 216 -9.55 17.89 3.35
C GLU A 216 -11.05 17.94 3.04
N GLU A 217 -11.66 16.83 2.64
CA GLU A 217 -13.11 16.74 2.44
C GLU A 217 -13.89 17.05 3.71
N PHE A 218 -13.44 16.52 4.86
CA PHE A 218 -14.01 16.87 6.16
C PHE A 218 -13.95 18.37 6.42
N CYS A 219 -12.79 18.99 6.24
CA CYS A 219 -12.62 20.44 6.43
C CYS A 219 -13.52 21.25 5.49
N LEU A 220 -13.69 20.81 4.24
CA LEU A 220 -14.53 21.47 3.26
C LEU A 220 -16.03 21.39 3.59
N ARG A 221 -16.51 20.26 4.16
CA ARG A 221 -17.90 20.11 4.61
C ARG A 221 -18.28 21.16 5.64
N TYR A 222 -17.35 21.52 6.52
CA TYR A 222 -17.58 22.48 7.61
C TYR A 222 -17.09 23.92 7.30
N LYS A 223 -16.63 24.17 6.07
CA LYS A 223 -16.18 25.50 5.68
C LYS A 223 -17.35 26.40 5.32
N THR A 224 -17.53 27.45 6.09
CA THR A 224 -18.55 28.50 5.85
C THR A 224 -17.97 29.89 5.60
N VAL A 225 -16.67 30.09 5.86
CA VAL A 225 -15.94 31.32 5.50
C VAL A 225 -16.03 31.54 3.99
N GLY A 226 -16.39 32.76 3.58
CA GLY A 226 -16.52 33.19 2.20
C GLY A 226 -17.80 32.72 1.49
N LYS A 227 -18.70 32.02 2.18
CA LYS A 227 -20.06 31.76 1.67
C LYS A 227 -20.86 33.03 1.61
N LYS A 228 -21.70 33.18 0.58
CA LYS A 228 -22.57 34.32 0.40
C LYS A 228 -23.70 34.31 1.42
N ARG A 229 -23.99 35.46 2.01
CA ARG A 229 -25.09 35.67 2.96
C ARG A 229 -25.94 36.86 2.52
N ASN A 230 -27.24 36.74 2.68
CA ASN A 230 -28.14 37.84 2.42
C ASN A 230 -28.10 38.80 3.60
N PHE A 231 -27.94 40.08 3.33
CA PHE A 231 -27.94 41.15 4.31
C PHE A 231 -29.02 42.20 3.96
N THR A 232 -29.87 42.47 4.91
CA THR A 232 -30.85 43.56 4.78
C THR A 232 -30.26 44.84 5.33
N THR A 233 -30.01 45.81 4.46
CA THR A 233 -29.41 47.09 4.81
C THR A 233 -30.38 47.96 5.63
N HIS A 234 -29.89 49.05 6.25
CA HIS A 234 -30.66 50.00 7.03
C HIS A 234 -31.88 50.61 6.28
N ASN A 235 -31.79 50.68 4.94
CA ASN A 235 -32.87 51.19 4.09
C ASN A 235 -33.80 50.09 3.55
N GLY A 236 -33.64 48.82 4.02
CA GLY A 236 -34.50 47.71 3.66
C GLY A 236 -34.09 46.97 2.37
N ASN A 237 -33.03 47.37 1.71
CA ASN A 237 -32.54 46.66 0.54
C ASN A 237 -31.81 45.34 0.95
N VAL A 238 -32.06 44.29 0.21
CA VAL A 238 -31.34 43.02 0.41
C VAL A 238 -30.16 42.96 -0.55
N ILE A 239 -28.96 42.83 0.00
CA ILE A 239 -27.73 42.66 -0.76
C ILE A 239 -27.07 41.32 -0.39
N GLN A 240 -26.24 40.78 -1.29
CA GLN A 240 -25.43 39.63 -0.99
C GLN A 240 -24.02 40.04 -0.54
N ILE A 241 -23.66 39.66 0.66
CA ILE A 241 -22.33 39.86 1.19
C ILE A 241 -21.53 38.59 0.93
N SER A 242 -20.35 38.73 0.30
CA SER A 242 -19.39 37.67 0.13
C SER A 242 -18.00 38.20 0.48
N GLY A 243 -17.22 37.41 1.17
CA GLY A 243 -15.88 37.81 1.59
C GLY A 243 -15.82 38.13 3.08
N GLY A 244 -14.68 38.67 3.51
CA GLY A 244 -14.37 38.80 4.92
C GLY A 244 -14.06 37.44 5.56
N ASP A 245 -14.00 37.45 6.86
CA ASP A 245 -13.58 36.31 7.68
C ASP A 245 -14.72 35.74 8.54
N TYR A 246 -15.95 36.20 8.32
CA TYR A 246 -17.11 35.63 9.01
C TYR A 246 -17.35 34.19 8.58
N GLY A 247 -17.46 33.29 9.55
CA GLY A 247 -17.72 31.88 9.35
C GLY A 247 -16.61 30.97 9.92
N TRP A 248 -16.73 29.69 9.66
CA TRP A 248 -15.82 28.66 10.13
C TRP A 248 -14.91 28.16 9.03
N ARG A 249 -13.67 27.90 9.39
CA ARG A 249 -12.70 27.16 8.61
C ARG A 249 -11.83 26.35 9.56
N LEU A 250 -11.92 25.03 9.44
CA LEU A 250 -11.09 24.12 10.20
C LEU A 250 -9.60 24.32 9.87
N ASP A 251 -8.73 24.00 10.81
CA ASP A 251 -7.29 24.03 10.65
C ASP A 251 -6.81 22.66 10.13
N TYR A 252 -6.79 22.53 8.82
CA TYR A 252 -6.43 21.28 8.14
C TYR A 252 -5.10 20.69 8.63
N GLU A 253 -4.04 21.51 8.72
CA GLU A 253 -2.72 21.01 9.10
C GLU A 253 -2.67 20.47 10.55
N LYS A 254 -3.43 21.12 11.45
CA LYS A 254 -3.51 20.63 12.83
C LYS A 254 -4.35 19.35 12.92
N ILE A 255 -5.45 19.27 12.19
CA ILE A 255 -6.31 18.08 12.19
C ILE A 255 -5.56 16.89 11.61
N VAL A 256 -4.80 17.05 10.51
CA VAL A 256 -3.95 15.98 9.96
C VAL A 256 -3.00 15.42 11.04
N LYS A 257 -2.33 16.31 11.78
CA LYS A 257 -1.42 15.88 12.86
C LYS A 257 -2.14 15.19 14.03
N GLN A 258 -3.33 15.68 14.40
CA GLN A 258 -4.13 15.07 15.45
C GLN A 258 -4.61 13.66 15.07
N VAL A 259 -5.08 13.50 13.83
CA VAL A 259 -5.53 12.20 13.32
C VAL A 259 -4.37 11.21 13.19
N GLU A 260 -3.25 11.62 12.61
CA GLU A 260 -2.06 10.78 12.52
C GLU A 260 -1.61 10.32 13.91
N ALA A 261 -1.56 11.23 14.87
CA ALA A 261 -1.19 10.91 16.25
C ALA A 261 -2.20 9.93 16.89
N ALA A 262 -3.51 10.15 16.73
CA ALA A 262 -4.53 9.29 17.29
C ALA A 262 -4.50 7.87 16.69
N ILE A 263 -4.32 7.74 15.37
CA ILE A 263 -4.23 6.44 14.70
C ILE A 263 -2.98 5.67 15.13
N THR A 264 -1.84 6.36 15.28
CA THR A 264 -0.56 5.73 15.57
C THR A 264 -0.25 5.60 17.06
N GLU A 265 -1.06 6.18 17.92
CA GLU A 265 -0.94 6.02 19.36
C GLU A 265 -1.15 4.55 19.76
N LYS A 266 -0.30 4.06 20.65
CA LYS A 266 -0.40 2.68 21.10
C LYS A 266 -1.58 2.49 22.06
N THR A 267 -2.58 1.77 21.60
CA THR A 267 -3.75 1.38 22.38
C THR A 267 -3.43 0.12 23.24
N ASP A 268 -4.06 0.01 24.39
CA ASP A 268 -3.96 -1.22 25.23
C ASP A 268 -4.51 -2.43 24.44
N SER A 269 -3.66 -3.45 24.23
CA SER A 269 -4.02 -4.66 23.50
C SER A 269 -5.27 -5.36 24.04
N LYS A 270 -5.53 -5.25 25.35
CA LYS A 270 -6.74 -5.81 25.97
C LYS A 270 -8.02 -5.15 25.49
N LEU A 271 -7.99 -3.86 25.15
CA LEU A 271 -9.15 -3.17 24.58
C LEU A 271 -9.40 -3.66 23.15
N ILE A 272 -8.34 -3.85 22.39
CA ILE A 272 -8.40 -4.41 21.03
C ILE A 272 -8.96 -5.85 21.06
N GLU A 273 -8.40 -6.71 21.93
CA GLU A 273 -8.87 -8.09 22.13
C GLU A 273 -10.35 -8.14 22.56
N ALA A 274 -10.75 -7.27 23.48
CA ALA A 274 -12.14 -7.18 23.93
C ALA A 274 -13.09 -6.78 22.80
N TYR A 275 -12.68 -5.85 21.94
CA TYR A 275 -13.47 -5.45 20.79
C TYR A 275 -13.54 -6.56 19.73
N LEU A 276 -12.43 -7.23 19.44
CA LEU A 276 -12.38 -8.33 18.47
C LEU A 276 -13.21 -9.56 18.93
N SER A 277 -13.28 -9.81 20.23
CA SER A 277 -14.11 -10.88 20.79
C SER A 277 -15.59 -10.54 20.81
N GLU A 278 -15.95 -9.27 21.04
CA GLU A 278 -17.32 -8.79 21.08
C GLU A 278 -17.39 -7.35 20.57
N GLN A 279 -17.89 -7.17 19.35
CA GLN A 279 -18.03 -5.86 18.69
C GLN A 279 -19.23 -5.09 19.25
N SER A 280 -19.18 -4.74 20.54
CA SER A 280 -20.24 -4.02 21.24
C SER A 280 -19.96 -2.51 21.23
N LYS A 281 -21.06 -1.71 21.39
CA LYS A 281 -20.95 -0.23 21.54
C LYS A 281 -20.06 0.17 22.72
N LYS A 282 -20.02 -0.64 23.80
CA LYS A 282 -19.17 -0.39 24.96
C LYS A 282 -17.69 -0.52 24.59
N ASN A 283 -17.34 -1.59 23.89
CA ASN A 283 -15.96 -1.83 23.46
C ASN A 283 -15.52 -0.84 22.40
N GLN A 284 -16.40 -0.47 21.45
CA GLN A 284 -16.17 0.60 20.50
C GLN A 284 -15.85 1.92 21.21
N LYS A 285 -16.63 2.29 22.22
CA LYS A 285 -16.39 3.52 22.99
C LYS A 285 -15.03 3.54 23.67
N ALA A 286 -14.51 2.37 24.07
CA ALA A 286 -13.18 2.27 24.67
C ALA A 286 -12.04 2.48 23.65
N LEU A 287 -12.32 2.34 22.36
CA LEU A 287 -11.40 2.60 21.24
C LEU A 287 -11.68 3.94 20.54
N THR A 288 -12.55 4.77 21.12
CA THR A 288 -12.92 6.08 20.55
C THR A 288 -12.07 7.18 21.17
N THR A 289 -11.43 7.97 20.31
CA THR A 289 -10.70 9.18 20.68
C THR A 289 -11.59 10.38 20.43
N GLU A 290 -11.86 11.17 21.45
CA GLU A 290 -12.60 12.42 21.34
C GLU A 290 -11.61 13.55 21.08
N LEU A 291 -11.73 14.22 19.94
CA LEU A 291 -10.90 15.35 19.54
C LEU A 291 -11.73 16.63 19.51
N GLU A 292 -11.14 17.72 19.96
CA GLU A 292 -11.70 19.04 19.77
C GLU A 292 -11.43 19.53 18.36
N PRO A 293 -12.45 20.03 17.62
CA PRO A 293 -12.24 20.60 16.30
C PRO A 293 -11.39 21.87 16.40
N THR A 294 -10.27 21.88 15.67
CA THR A 294 -9.38 23.04 15.61
C THR A 294 -9.72 23.91 14.41
N TYR A 295 -9.74 25.22 14.61
CA TYR A 295 -10.12 26.19 13.60
C TYR A 295 -8.96 27.11 13.24
N SER A 296 -8.74 27.34 11.96
CA SER A 296 -7.91 28.45 11.45
C SER A 296 -8.71 29.75 11.38
N ASN A 297 -10.03 29.65 11.35
CA ASN A 297 -10.97 30.77 11.51
C ASN A 297 -12.27 30.27 12.16
N LYS A 298 -12.73 30.98 13.21
CA LYS A 298 -14.01 30.71 13.88
C LYS A 298 -14.61 32.06 14.33
N ALA A 299 -15.05 32.86 13.35
CA ALA A 299 -15.56 34.18 13.63
C ALA A 299 -17.11 34.16 13.66
N TYR A 300 -17.66 34.43 14.83
CA TYR A 300 -19.07 34.77 15.14
C TYR A 300 -20.18 33.82 14.67
N GLN A 301 -19.89 32.83 13.85
CA GLN A 301 -20.88 31.86 13.40
C GLN A 301 -21.37 31.01 14.56
N LYS A 302 -22.68 30.77 14.65
CA LYS A 302 -23.32 29.97 15.70
C LYS A 302 -23.72 28.59 15.23
N ASP A 303 -24.16 28.48 13.97
CA ASP A 303 -24.68 27.28 13.36
C ASP A 303 -24.09 27.11 11.96
N TYR A 304 -23.49 25.95 11.66
CA TYR A 304 -22.90 25.69 10.36
C TYR A 304 -23.90 25.08 9.36
N GLU A 305 -25.03 24.50 9.80
CA GLU A 305 -26.07 23.98 8.90
C GLU A 305 -26.87 25.10 8.28
N ASN A 306 -27.16 26.14 9.08
CA ASN A 306 -27.98 27.30 8.66
C ASN A 306 -27.08 28.54 8.46
N PHE A 307 -25.94 28.37 7.80
CA PHE A 307 -24.92 29.42 7.63
C PHE A 307 -25.42 30.69 6.92
N GLU A 308 -26.52 30.62 6.20
CA GLU A 308 -27.12 31.80 5.55
C GLU A 308 -27.83 32.72 6.53
N ASN A 309 -28.28 32.19 7.67
CA ASN A 309 -29.03 32.88 8.71
C ASN A 309 -28.37 32.78 10.09
N ASP A 310 -27.13 32.35 10.17
CA ASP A 310 -26.43 32.09 11.43
C ASP A 310 -25.81 33.35 12.08
N TRP A 311 -25.77 34.46 11.37
CA TRP A 311 -25.21 35.70 11.88
C TRP A 311 -26.21 36.50 12.69
N ASP A 312 -25.70 37.35 13.62
CA ASP A 312 -26.55 38.15 14.50
C ASP A 312 -27.17 39.35 13.76
N THR A 313 -28.43 39.19 13.36
CA THR A 313 -29.21 40.25 12.69
C THR A 313 -29.74 41.30 13.66
N GLN A 314 -29.56 41.12 14.96
CA GLN A 314 -30.05 42.02 15.98
C GLN A 314 -28.95 42.97 16.48
N ASN A 315 -27.71 42.51 16.52
CA ASN A 315 -26.58 43.26 17.05
C ASN A 315 -25.45 43.33 16.00
N TYR A 316 -25.42 44.40 15.25
CA TYR A 316 -24.42 44.62 14.21
C TYR A 316 -24.14 46.11 13.97
N SER A 317 -23.06 46.38 13.24
CA SER A 317 -22.77 47.70 12.71
C SER A 317 -22.73 47.66 11.18
N GLU A 318 -23.43 48.58 10.54
CA GLU A 318 -23.43 48.79 9.11
C GLU A 318 -22.69 50.09 8.80
N ILE A 319 -21.79 50.03 7.81
CA ILE A 319 -21.11 51.23 7.30
C ILE A 319 -21.53 51.42 5.84
N ASP A 320 -22.38 52.40 5.61
CA ASP A 320 -22.78 52.81 4.27
C ASP A 320 -21.74 53.77 3.70
N LEU A 321 -20.98 53.27 2.72
CA LEU A 321 -19.91 54.05 2.07
C LEU A 321 -20.46 55.09 1.11
N THR A 322 -21.68 54.96 0.65
CA THR A 322 -22.34 55.92 -0.23
C THR A 322 -22.85 57.11 0.58
N GLU A 323 -23.51 56.84 1.69
CA GLU A 323 -24.02 57.87 2.61
C GLU A 323 -22.94 58.42 3.52
N GLN A 324 -21.76 57.77 3.59
CA GLN A 324 -20.68 58.10 4.54
C GLN A 324 -21.21 58.13 5.97
N ARG A 325 -21.92 57.05 6.35
CA ARG A 325 -22.59 56.95 7.64
C ARG A 325 -22.44 55.56 8.26
N VAL A 326 -22.30 55.54 9.58
CA VAL A 326 -22.32 54.32 10.39
C VAL A 326 -23.65 54.20 11.08
N TYR A 327 -24.22 53.00 11.08
CA TYR A 327 -25.43 52.64 11.80
C TYR A 327 -25.07 51.48 12.75
N VAL A 328 -25.46 51.60 14.02
CA VAL A 328 -25.25 50.56 15.04
C VAL A 328 -26.60 50.09 15.53
N TYR A 329 -26.88 48.81 15.37
CA TYR A 329 -28.07 48.14 15.82
C TYR A 329 -27.83 47.36 17.09
N ARG A 330 -28.77 47.44 18.04
CA ARG A 330 -28.84 46.60 19.24
C ARG A 330 -30.27 46.15 19.42
N ASP A 331 -30.45 44.85 19.71
CA ASP A 331 -31.75 44.21 19.88
C ASP A 331 -32.71 44.56 18.72
N GLY A 332 -32.19 44.61 17.50
CA GLY A 332 -32.92 44.92 16.28
C GLY A 332 -33.31 46.39 16.11
N GLN A 333 -32.91 47.29 17.02
CA GLN A 333 -33.22 48.70 16.95
C GLN A 333 -31.98 49.54 16.68
N LEU A 334 -32.14 50.64 15.94
CA LEU A 334 -31.06 51.58 15.70
C LEU A 334 -30.70 52.28 17.00
N ALA A 335 -29.58 51.91 17.59
CA ALA A 335 -29.09 52.49 18.85
C ALA A 335 -28.25 53.73 18.64
N TYR A 336 -27.53 53.83 17.54
CA TYR A 336 -26.64 54.94 17.25
C TYR A 336 -26.41 55.12 15.75
N SER A 337 -26.20 56.38 15.31
CA SER A 337 -25.79 56.68 13.94
C SER A 337 -24.88 57.91 13.93
N CYS A 338 -23.83 57.88 13.14
CA CYS A 338 -22.91 59.00 12.96
C CYS A 338 -22.38 59.09 11.53
N ILE A 339 -21.92 60.27 11.15
CA ILE A 339 -21.21 60.48 9.89
C ILE A 339 -19.80 59.87 10.03
N CYS A 340 -19.34 59.19 8.97
CA CYS A 340 -17.97 58.73 8.86
C CYS A 340 -17.34 59.26 7.55
N VAL A 341 -16.03 59.08 7.43
CA VAL A 341 -15.32 59.39 6.21
C VAL A 341 -14.53 58.13 5.81
N SER A 342 -14.89 57.56 4.69
CA SER A 342 -14.14 56.46 4.12
C SER A 342 -13.03 56.97 3.19
N GLY A 343 -12.06 56.13 2.92
CA GLY A 343 -11.02 56.40 1.92
C GLY A 343 -11.57 56.51 0.51
N LEU A 344 -10.91 57.29 -0.33
CA LEU A 344 -11.23 57.38 -1.75
C LEU A 344 -10.80 56.08 -2.46
N PRO A 345 -11.66 55.44 -3.25
CA PRO A 345 -11.34 54.21 -3.98
C PRO A 345 -10.49 54.50 -5.23
N THR A 346 -9.36 55.19 -5.05
CA THR A 346 -8.42 55.50 -6.14
C THR A 346 -7.04 54.98 -5.78
N GLU A 347 -6.50 54.18 -6.68
CA GLU A 347 -5.17 53.56 -6.51
C GLU A 347 -4.00 54.57 -6.40
N LYS A 348 -4.19 55.79 -6.83
CA LYS A 348 -3.13 56.79 -6.99
C LYS A 348 -2.52 57.35 -5.70
N ASN A 349 -3.16 57.21 -4.53
CA ASN A 349 -2.72 57.92 -3.32
C ASN A 349 -2.73 57.13 -2.03
N ASP A 350 -2.81 55.80 -2.07
CA ASP A 350 -2.90 54.93 -0.84
C ASP A 350 -3.96 55.43 0.17
N ARG A 351 -5.08 55.98 -0.34
CA ARG A 351 -6.17 56.55 0.45
C ARG A 351 -7.40 55.64 0.51
N ILE A 352 -7.24 54.42 0.05
CA ILE A 352 -8.29 53.39 0.13
C ILE A 352 -8.47 52.98 1.58
N THR A 353 -9.71 52.89 2.06
CA THR A 353 -9.99 52.21 3.33
C THR A 353 -9.56 50.77 3.15
N ARG A 354 -8.51 50.33 3.88
CA ARG A 354 -8.00 48.98 3.78
C ARG A 354 -9.06 48.01 4.32
N THR A 355 -9.27 46.94 3.58
CA THR A 355 -9.97 45.76 4.07
C THR A 355 -9.02 44.95 4.95
N GLY A 356 -9.49 44.50 6.05
CA GLY A 356 -8.69 43.70 6.98
C GLY A 356 -9.51 43.19 8.13
N VAL A 357 -8.92 42.38 8.92
CA VAL A 357 -9.46 41.82 10.16
C VAL A 357 -8.83 42.54 11.32
#